data_fcce34c2b3e83ce44633d5f274725be6
#
_entry.id   fcce34c2b3e83ce44633d5f274725be6
#
_cell.length_a   1.000
_cell.length_b   1.000
_cell.length_c   1.000
_cell.angle_alpha   90.00
_cell.angle_beta   90.00
_cell.angle_gamma   90.00
#
_symmetry.space_group_name_H-M   'P 1'
#
loop_
_entity.id
_entity.type
_entity.pdbx_description
1 polymer ?
#
loop_
_entity_poly.entity_id
_entity_poly.type
_entity_poly.pdbx_seq_one_letter_code
_entity_poly.pdbx_strand_id
1 'polypeptide(L)'
;MRNISKICLLALLFWACEAPQTATSDDNPDVNQESMKTATTPAAYAIVIHGGAGTILRSDLTPEQDAAYREALHQALNIGEEILKNGGAAIDAVEQTIHFMEDSPLFNAGKGAVFNHEGHNEMDASLMMGKDRMAGAVGGVSNIKHPISAARAVMEKSPHVLLTGKGAEQFAAEQNLEIVDPSYFYTQRRWDALQNALAREKEEGEPQVELDHNERKKGTVGCVALDKEGNIVAGTSTGGMTNKRWNRLGDSPLIGAGTFADNATCGVSCTGHGEFFIRWAVAYDVAARMAYKGIDLNTAAYEVVNEELVKAGGEGGLIALDKMGNVAMPFNSEGMYRGYAKPGERVVAIYKE
;
A
#
# COMPACT_ATOMS: atom_id res chain seq x y z
N MET A 1 21.22 73.04 28.22
CA MET A 1 20.18 73.81 27.58
C MET A 1 19.15 72.84 26.97
N ARG A 2 18.08 72.79 27.56
CA ARG A 2 16.74 72.27 27.31
C ARG A 2 16.33 72.38 25.86
N ASN A 3 15.77 71.33 25.31
CA ASN A 3 14.62 71.49 24.45
C ASN A 3 13.71 70.23 24.47
N ILE A 4 12.47 70.54 24.61
CA ILE A 4 11.33 69.75 25.00
C ILE A 4 10.73 69.06 23.75
N SER A 5 10.42 67.81 23.94
CA SER A 5 9.65 66.96 23.08
C SER A 5 8.22 67.44 22.87
N LYS A 6 7.69 67.33 21.65
CA LYS A 6 6.23 67.38 21.35
C LYS A 6 5.80 66.05 20.79
N ILE A 7 4.98 65.38 21.58
CA ILE A 7 4.21 64.17 21.19
C ILE A 7 2.98 64.63 20.44
N CYS A 8 2.84 64.19 19.18
CA CYS A 8 1.59 64.30 18.44
C CYS A 8 0.85 62.95 18.53
N LEU A 9 -0.28 62.98 19.17
CA LEU A 9 -1.25 61.88 19.29
C LEU A 9 -2.13 61.88 18.01
N LEU A 10 -2.04 60.88 17.16
CA LEU A 10 -2.92 60.72 16.01
C LEU A 10 -3.98 59.69 16.37
N ALA A 11 -5.22 60.12 16.51
CA ALA A 11 -6.38 59.28 16.69
C ALA A 11 -6.85 58.75 15.31
N LEU A 12 -6.78 57.44 15.10
CA LEU A 12 -7.35 56.76 13.95
C LEU A 12 -8.78 56.30 14.28
N LEU A 13 -9.74 56.93 13.62
CA LEU A 13 -11.13 56.52 13.61
C LEU A 13 -11.29 55.29 12.70
N PHE A 14 -11.68 54.17 13.30
CA PHE A 14 -12.12 52.98 12.57
C PHE A 14 -13.57 53.18 12.11
N TRP A 15 -13.77 53.24 10.81
CA TRP A 15 -15.08 53.18 10.20
C TRP A 15 -15.34 51.70 9.83
N ALA A 16 -16.28 51.09 10.54
CA ALA A 16 -16.77 49.75 10.23
C ALA A 16 -17.71 49.84 9.01
N CYS A 17 -17.32 49.18 7.94
CA CYS A 17 -18.23 48.92 6.83
C CYS A 17 -18.76 47.48 7.01
N GLU A 18 -20.03 47.36 7.40
CA GLU A 18 -20.78 46.12 7.33
C GLU A 18 -21.12 45.82 5.86
N ALA A 19 -20.63 44.66 5.36
CA ALA A 19 -21.07 44.09 4.08
C ALA A 19 -22.22 43.10 4.34
N PRO A 20 -23.21 43.01 3.43
CA PRO A 20 -24.39 42.16 3.65
C PRO A 20 -24.01 40.67 3.47
N GLN A 21 -24.47 39.87 4.44
CA GLN A 21 -24.45 38.39 4.38
C GLN A 21 -25.41 37.92 3.29
N THR A 22 -24.88 37.33 2.21
CA THR A 22 -25.66 36.47 1.35
C THR A 22 -25.52 35.04 1.88
N ALA A 23 -26.61 34.53 2.43
CA ALA A 23 -26.77 33.12 2.73
C ALA A 23 -26.82 32.31 1.42
N THR A 24 -25.85 31.43 1.20
CA THR A 24 -25.98 30.31 0.29
C THR A 24 -25.84 29.04 1.12
N SER A 25 -26.99 28.43 1.36
CA SER A 25 -27.11 27.05 1.83
C SER A 25 -26.69 26.14 0.67
N ASP A 26 -25.56 25.50 0.79
CA ASP A 26 -25.24 24.27 0.10
C ASP A 26 -24.97 23.21 1.16
N ASP A 27 -26.08 22.60 1.60
CA ASP A 27 -26.08 21.31 2.25
C ASP A 27 -25.71 20.25 1.22
N ASN A 28 -24.44 19.86 1.18
CA ASN A 28 -23.99 18.63 0.57
C ASN A 28 -23.46 17.73 1.71
N PRO A 29 -24.16 16.65 2.09
CA PRO A 29 -23.63 15.75 3.10
C PRO A 29 -22.49 14.97 2.49
N ASP A 30 -21.26 15.29 2.92
CA ASP A 30 -20.04 14.54 2.63
C ASP A 30 -20.13 13.16 3.32
N VAL A 31 -20.58 12.17 2.56
CA VAL A 31 -20.75 10.76 2.99
C VAL A 31 -19.41 10.03 2.86
N ASN A 32 -18.37 10.47 3.59
CA ASN A 32 -17.11 9.72 3.69
C ASN A 32 -16.36 9.89 5.03
N GLN A 33 -17.04 10.28 6.07
CA GLN A 33 -16.55 10.25 7.44
C GLN A 33 -17.47 9.41 8.32
N GLU A 34 -17.61 8.11 8.06
CA GLU A 34 -17.86 7.23 9.18
C GLU A 34 -16.60 7.23 10.04
N SER A 35 -16.63 8.01 11.12
CA SER A 35 -15.61 7.99 12.16
C SER A 35 -15.50 6.56 12.68
N MET A 36 -14.55 5.77 12.18
CA MET A 36 -14.17 4.53 12.83
C MET A 36 -13.79 4.90 14.27
N LYS A 37 -14.61 4.49 15.21
CA LYS A 37 -14.39 4.79 16.66
C LYS A 37 -13.03 4.24 17.02
N THR A 38 -12.12 5.11 17.45
CA THR A 38 -10.80 4.71 17.95
C THR A 38 -11.01 3.72 19.10
N ALA A 39 -10.41 2.54 18.98
CA ALA A 39 -10.53 1.50 19.99
C ALA A 39 -9.97 2.00 21.33
N THR A 40 -10.75 1.86 22.40
CA THR A 40 -10.33 2.20 23.78
C THR A 40 -9.62 1.02 24.47
N THR A 41 -9.75 -0.19 23.94
CA THR A 41 -9.10 -1.39 24.44
C THR A 41 -8.35 -2.05 23.28
N PRO A 42 -7.08 -2.48 23.48
CA PRO A 42 -6.33 -3.15 22.43
C PRO A 42 -7.05 -4.40 21.93
N ALA A 43 -7.10 -4.59 20.61
CA ALA A 43 -7.54 -5.85 20.02
C ALA A 43 -6.53 -6.96 20.38
N ALA A 44 -7.02 -8.17 20.64
CA ALA A 44 -6.16 -9.30 20.94
C ALA A 44 -5.27 -9.69 19.75
N TYR A 45 -5.74 -9.44 18.54
CA TYR A 45 -5.02 -9.56 17.26
C TYR A 45 -5.79 -8.77 16.19
N ALA A 46 -5.13 -8.45 15.10
CA ALA A 46 -5.77 -7.90 13.91
C ALA A 46 -4.95 -8.20 12.66
N ILE A 47 -5.65 -8.27 11.51
CA ILE A 47 -5.01 -8.42 10.21
C ILE A 47 -5.75 -7.54 9.21
N VAL A 48 -5.01 -6.86 8.33
CA VAL A 48 -5.54 -6.08 7.22
C VAL A 48 -4.77 -6.40 5.95
N ILE A 49 -5.49 -6.52 4.83
CA ILE A 49 -4.91 -6.88 3.52
C ILE A 49 -5.38 -5.93 2.42
N HIS A 50 -4.57 -5.80 1.37
CA HIS A 50 -4.99 -5.28 0.08
C HIS A 50 -4.55 -6.19 -1.07
N GLY A 51 -5.33 -6.20 -2.14
CA GLY A 51 -5.05 -6.89 -3.41
C GLY A 51 -4.78 -5.91 -4.56
N GLY A 52 -4.49 -4.64 -4.23
CA GLY A 52 -4.21 -3.60 -5.21
C GLY A 52 -5.26 -2.49 -5.27
N ALA A 53 -4.81 -1.28 -5.62
CA ALA A 53 -5.63 -0.12 -5.92
C ALA A 53 -5.46 0.33 -7.37
N GLY A 54 -6.44 1.04 -7.92
CA GLY A 54 -6.41 1.59 -9.27
C GLY A 54 -7.79 1.83 -9.85
N THR A 55 -7.89 1.93 -11.18
CA THR A 55 -9.15 2.05 -11.90
C THR A 55 -9.92 0.71 -11.83
N ILE A 56 -10.64 0.50 -10.74
CA ILE A 56 -11.43 -0.70 -10.46
C ILE A 56 -12.89 -0.25 -10.36
N LEU A 57 -13.54 -0.20 -11.51
CA LEU A 57 -14.96 0.18 -11.58
C LEU A 57 -15.84 -1.05 -11.45
N ARG A 58 -17.02 -0.88 -10.83
CA ARG A 58 -18.03 -1.96 -10.75
C ARG A 58 -18.47 -2.45 -12.14
N SER A 59 -18.48 -1.58 -13.14
CA SER A 59 -18.78 -1.90 -14.54
C SER A 59 -17.72 -2.77 -15.23
N ASP A 60 -16.50 -2.82 -14.70
CA ASP A 60 -15.37 -3.51 -15.31
C ASP A 60 -15.24 -4.99 -14.89
N LEU A 61 -16.01 -5.38 -13.88
CA LEU A 61 -16.04 -6.74 -13.36
C LEU A 61 -17.38 -7.40 -13.64
N THR A 62 -17.37 -8.64 -14.15
CA THR A 62 -18.58 -9.45 -14.16
C THR A 62 -18.95 -9.87 -12.73
N PRO A 63 -20.22 -10.26 -12.47
CA PRO A 63 -20.61 -10.77 -11.14
C PRO A 63 -19.72 -11.92 -10.65
N GLU A 64 -19.31 -12.80 -11.56
CA GLU A 64 -18.43 -13.95 -11.26
C GLU A 64 -17.03 -13.49 -10.88
N GLN A 65 -16.49 -12.47 -11.56
CA GLN A 65 -15.19 -11.87 -11.24
C GLN A 65 -15.22 -11.14 -9.89
N ASP A 66 -16.26 -10.35 -9.62
CA ASP A 66 -16.45 -9.69 -8.31
C ASP A 66 -16.50 -10.75 -7.19
N ALA A 67 -17.28 -11.80 -7.36
CA ALA A 67 -17.39 -12.89 -6.40
C ALA A 67 -16.04 -13.60 -6.20
N ALA A 68 -15.28 -13.86 -7.26
CA ALA A 68 -13.98 -14.51 -7.19
C ALA A 68 -12.96 -13.66 -6.41
N TYR A 69 -12.90 -12.33 -6.63
CA TYR A 69 -12.04 -11.44 -5.87
C TYR A 69 -12.42 -11.38 -4.38
N ARG A 70 -13.72 -11.27 -4.07
CA ARG A 70 -14.19 -11.27 -2.68
C ARG A 70 -13.86 -12.57 -1.96
N GLU A 71 -14.09 -13.70 -2.61
CA GLU A 71 -13.76 -15.01 -2.06
C GLU A 71 -12.26 -15.15 -1.81
N ALA A 72 -11.40 -14.72 -2.75
CA ALA A 72 -9.97 -14.75 -2.57
C ALA A 72 -9.51 -13.86 -1.40
N LEU A 73 -10.11 -12.67 -1.22
CA LEU A 73 -9.83 -11.81 -0.07
C LEU A 73 -10.28 -12.45 1.26
N HIS A 74 -11.44 -13.12 1.27
CA HIS A 74 -11.90 -13.86 2.44
C HIS A 74 -10.97 -15.00 2.80
N GLN A 75 -10.49 -15.77 1.81
CA GLN A 75 -9.55 -16.87 2.02
C GLN A 75 -8.20 -16.38 2.53
N ALA A 76 -7.66 -15.29 1.96
CA ALA A 76 -6.43 -14.67 2.43
C ALA A 76 -6.53 -14.23 3.90
N LEU A 77 -7.64 -13.56 4.26
CA LEU A 77 -7.91 -13.17 5.64
C LEU A 77 -8.05 -14.37 6.57
N ASN A 78 -8.72 -15.46 6.14
CA ASN A 78 -8.88 -16.66 6.95
C ASN A 78 -7.53 -17.26 7.34
N ILE A 79 -6.59 -17.36 6.38
CA ILE A 79 -5.27 -17.94 6.62
C ILE A 79 -4.54 -17.17 7.72
N GLY A 80 -4.42 -15.87 7.59
CA GLY A 80 -3.69 -15.06 8.57
C GLY A 80 -4.41 -14.94 9.90
N GLU A 81 -5.74 -14.78 9.88
CA GLU A 81 -6.53 -14.71 11.12
C GLU A 81 -6.44 -16.01 11.93
N GLU A 82 -6.49 -17.19 11.30
CA GLU A 82 -6.34 -18.46 12.01
C GLU A 82 -4.99 -18.57 12.73
N ILE A 83 -3.91 -18.15 12.07
CA ILE A 83 -2.57 -18.12 12.69
C ILE A 83 -2.60 -17.24 13.94
N LEU A 84 -3.07 -16.01 13.83
CA LEU A 84 -3.11 -15.04 14.93
C LEU A 84 -4.06 -15.48 16.05
N LYS A 85 -5.24 -15.99 15.72
CA LYS A 85 -6.22 -16.49 16.66
C LYS A 85 -5.68 -17.66 17.51
N ASN A 86 -4.84 -18.49 16.93
CA ASN A 86 -4.19 -19.61 17.60
C ASN A 86 -2.90 -19.20 18.35
N GLY A 87 -2.55 -17.91 18.38
CA GLY A 87 -1.35 -17.41 19.09
C GLY A 87 -0.07 -17.50 18.27
N GLY A 88 -0.16 -17.70 16.95
CA GLY A 88 0.97 -17.63 16.03
C GLY A 88 1.46 -16.19 15.84
N ALA A 89 2.71 -16.06 15.37
CA ALA A 89 3.37 -14.76 15.20
C ALA A 89 2.82 -13.98 14.00
N ALA A 90 2.81 -12.65 14.11
CA ALA A 90 2.39 -11.75 13.02
C ALA A 90 3.18 -11.97 11.74
N ILE A 91 4.47 -12.30 11.84
CA ILE A 91 5.32 -12.57 10.66
C ILE A 91 4.84 -13.78 9.86
N ASP A 92 4.43 -14.85 10.53
CA ASP A 92 3.92 -16.05 9.89
C ASP A 92 2.54 -15.77 9.25
N ALA A 93 1.69 -14.99 9.93
CA ALA A 93 0.41 -14.57 9.39
C ALA A 93 0.57 -13.73 8.11
N VAL A 94 1.49 -12.77 8.11
CA VAL A 94 1.78 -11.92 6.92
C VAL A 94 2.32 -12.78 5.78
N GLU A 95 3.33 -13.62 6.04
CA GLU A 95 3.95 -14.45 5.00
C GLU A 95 2.93 -15.40 4.37
N GLN A 96 2.19 -16.18 5.17
CA GLN A 96 1.25 -17.17 4.66
C GLN A 96 0.05 -16.54 3.94
N THR A 97 -0.40 -15.38 4.39
CA THR A 97 -1.43 -14.59 3.71
C THR A 97 -0.96 -14.13 2.32
N ILE A 98 0.27 -13.59 2.24
CA ILE A 98 0.83 -13.14 0.98
C ILE A 98 1.16 -14.33 0.06
N HIS A 99 1.61 -15.48 0.57
CA HIS A 99 1.77 -16.73 -0.23
C HIS A 99 0.50 -17.09 -0.99
N PHE A 100 -0.64 -17.12 -0.28
CA PHE A 100 -1.92 -17.38 -0.93
C PHE A 100 -2.22 -16.38 -2.06
N MET A 101 -1.91 -15.10 -1.81
CA MET A 101 -2.13 -14.06 -2.82
C MET A 101 -1.13 -14.12 -3.97
N GLU A 102 0.12 -14.54 -3.73
CA GLU A 102 1.15 -14.80 -4.76
C GLU A 102 0.82 -16.04 -5.60
N ASP A 103 0.17 -17.07 -5.05
CA ASP A 103 -0.29 -18.24 -5.80
C ASP A 103 -1.56 -17.96 -6.64
N SER A 104 -2.27 -16.87 -6.35
CA SER A 104 -3.50 -16.51 -7.04
C SER A 104 -3.23 -15.73 -8.34
N PRO A 105 -3.76 -16.15 -9.50
CA PRO A 105 -3.62 -15.41 -10.75
C PRO A 105 -4.46 -14.11 -10.77
N LEU A 106 -5.28 -13.86 -9.77
CA LEU A 106 -6.14 -12.67 -9.68
C LEU A 106 -5.35 -11.40 -9.39
N PHE A 107 -4.33 -11.48 -8.50
CA PHE A 107 -3.57 -10.34 -8.03
C PHE A 107 -2.28 -10.12 -8.86
N ASN A 108 -1.70 -8.93 -8.78
CA ASN A 108 -0.43 -8.62 -9.43
C ASN A 108 0.73 -8.90 -8.46
N ALA A 109 0.95 -10.15 -8.15
CA ALA A 109 2.07 -10.67 -7.37
C ALA A 109 2.23 -12.16 -7.72
N GLY A 110 3.44 -12.71 -7.60
CA GLY A 110 3.70 -14.11 -7.89
C GLY A 110 3.10 -14.57 -9.22
N LYS A 111 2.25 -15.59 -9.20
CA LYS A 111 1.60 -16.17 -10.41
C LYS A 111 0.77 -15.19 -11.23
N GLY A 112 0.26 -14.13 -10.62
CA GLY A 112 -0.51 -13.09 -11.33
C GLY A 112 0.30 -11.87 -11.73
N ALA A 113 1.63 -11.91 -11.60
CA ALA A 113 2.52 -10.79 -11.90
C ALA A 113 2.39 -10.33 -13.35
N VAL A 114 2.48 -9.03 -13.56
CA VAL A 114 2.50 -8.42 -14.90
C VAL A 114 3.82 -8.69 -15.63
N PHE A 115 3.83 -8.46 -16.94
CA PHE A 115 5.04 -8.57 -17.76
C PHE A 115 5.73 -7.22 -17.93
N ASN A 116 7.06 -7.24 -17.93
CA ASN A 116 7.90 -6.11 -18.34
C ASN A 116 7.87 -5.93 -19.87
N HIS A 117 8.60 -4.94 -20.37
CA HIS A 117 8.65 -4.63 -21.81
C HIS A 117 9.21 -5.78 -22.66
N GLU A 118 10.15 -6.53 -22.13
CA GLU A 118 10.81 -7.65 -22.79
C GLU A 118 9.97 -8.95 -22.74
N GLY A 119 8.79 -8.92 -22.10
CA GLY A 119 7.90 -10.08 -21.98
C GLY A 119 8.28 -11.05 -20.87
N HIS A 120 8.97 -10.59 -19.83
CA HIS A 120 9.31 -11.36 -18.63
C HIS A 120 8.51 -10.88 -17.40
N ASN A 121 8.26 -11.80 -16.46
CA ASN A 121 7.74 -11.42 -15.14
C ASN A 121 8.93 -11.11 -14.22
N GLU A 122 8.92 -9.95 -13.61
CA GLU A 122 9.89 -9.50 -12.60
C GLU A 122 9.13 -9.05 -11.37
N MET A 123 9.44 -9.62 -10.23
CA MET A 123 8.70 -9.44 -8.99
C MET A 123 9.54 -8.79 -7.91
N ASP A 124 8.88 -8.07 -7.03
CA ASP A 124 9.46 -7.36 -5.91
C ASP A 124 8.68 -7.70 -4.64
N ALA A 125 9.35 -7.83 -3.50
CA ALA A 125 8.69 -7.99 -2.21
C ALA A 125 9.52 -7.40 -1.07
N SER A 126 8.85 -7.00 0.00
CA SER A 126 9.48 -6.61 1.26
C SER A 126 8.65 -7.02 2.45
N LEU A 127 9.34 -7.19 3.59
CA LEU A 127 8.76 -7.50 4.87
C LEU A 127 9.51 -6.75 5.96
N MET A 128 8.79 -6.20 6.95
CA MET A 128 9.38 -5.46 8.06
C MET A 128 8.69 -5.80 9.38
N MET A 129 9.48 -6.05 10.42
CA MET A 129 9.03 -6.24 11.80
C MET A 129 9.02 -4.92 12.56
N GLY A 130 7.91 -4.60 13.22
CA GLY A 130 7.79 -3.37 14.01
C GLY A 130 8.53 -3.39 15.35
N LYS A 131 8.84 -4.58 15.87
CA LYS A 131 9.47 -4.77 17.18
C LYS A 131 10.87 -4.16 17.26
N ASP A 132 11.66 -4.35 16.24
CA ASP A 132 13.08 -3.99 16.19
C ASP A 132 13.47 -3.32 14.88
N ARG A 133 12.49 -3.10 13.99
CA ARG A 133 12.64 -2.55 12.65
C ARG A 133 13.53 -3.41 11.73
N MET A 134 13.73 -4.68 12.06
CA MET A 134 14.35 -5.61 11.12
C MET A 134 13.50 -5.74 9.86
N ALA A 135 14.16 -5.73 8.72
CA ALA A 135 13.49 -5.75 7.42
C ALA A 135 14.30 -6.53 6.39
N GLY A 136 13.61 -7.07 5.41
CA GLY A 136 14.21 -7.71 4.25
C GLY A 136 13.40 -7.45 3.00
N ALA A 137 14.07 -7.43 1.85
CA ALA A 137 13.44 -7.17 0.57
C ALA A 137 14.20 -7.87 -0.57
N VAL A 138 13.43 -8.17 -1.63
CA VAL A 138 13.96 -8.61 -2.93
C VAL A 138 13.32 -7.78 -4.04
N GLY A 139 14.08 -7.50 -5.11
CA GLY A 139 13.59 -6.76 -6.27
C GLY A 139 14.08 -7.33 -7.59
N GLY A 140 13.22 -7.29 -8.62
CA GLY A 140 13.55 -7.76 -9.97
C GLY A 140 13.86 -9.24 -10.05
N VAL A 141 13.19 -10.09 -9.26
CA VAL A 141 13.37 -11.55 -9.29
C VAL A 141 12.36 -12.20 -10.22
N SER A 142 12.78 -13.28 -10.92
CA SER A 142 12.01 -13.88 -12.01
C SER A 142 11.71 -15.37 -11.84
N ASN A 143 12.25 -16.03 -10.83
CA ASN A 143 12.14 -17.48 -10.65
C ASN A 143 11.86 -17.92 -9.19
N ILE A 144 11.74 -16.99 -8.26
CA ILE A 144 11.40 -17.30 -6.87
C ILE A 144 9.87 -17.40 -6.78
N LYS A 145 9.35 -18.58 -6.42
CA LYS A 145 7.90 -18.83 -6.39
C LYS A 145 7.16 -17.87 -5.47
N HIS A 146 7.72 -17.66 -4.25
CA HIS A 146 7.17 -16.75 -3.26
C HIS A 146 8.20 -15.67 -2.91
N PRO A 147 8.20 -14.52 -3.59
CA PRO A 147 9.12 -13.41 -3.31
C PRO A 147 9.08 -12.93 -1.85
N ILE A 148 7.93 -13.00 -1.19
CA ILE A 148 7.80 -12.61 0.22
C ILE A 148 8.64 -13.49 1.16
N SER A 149 8.77 -14.79 0.89
CA SER A 149 9.66 -15.68 1.64
C SER A 149 11.13 -15.34 1.43
N ALA A 150 11.49 -14.91 0.22
CA ALA A 150 12.85 -14.45 -0.03
C ALA A 150 13.13 -13.13 0.73
N ALA A 151 12.18 -12.22 0.78
CA ALA A 151 12.29 -11.00 1.61
C ALA A 151 12.48 -11.35 3.09
N ARG A 152 11.70 -12.30 3.63
CA ARG A 152 11.88 -12.81 5.01
C ARG A 152 13.27 -13.45 5.20
N ALA A 153 13.71 -14.27 4.27
CA ALA A 153 15.03 -14.90 4.36
C ALA A 153 16.17 -13.88 4.31
N VAL A 154 16.05 -12.81 3.52
CA VAL A 154 17.03 -11.70 3.51
C VAL A 154 17.12 -11.07 4.90
N MET A 155 16.00 -10.80 5.55
CA MET A 155 15.96 -10.25 6.90
C MET A 155 16.57 -11.18 7.96
N GLU A 156 16.21 -12.47 7.92
CA GLU A 156 16.56 -13.41 9.00
C GLU A 156 17.94 -14.06 8.84
N LYS A 157 18.47 -14.16 7.59
CA LYS A 157 19.61 -14.99 7.25
C LYS A 157 20.73 -14.26 6.52
N SER A 158 20.63 -12.93 6.37
CA SER A 158 21.67 -12.13 5.74
C SER A 158 21.96 -10.86 6.54
N PRO A 159 23.13 -10.24 6.36
CA PRO A 159 23.42 -8.91 6.92
C PRO A 159 22.79 -7.76 6.10
N HIS A 160 22.10 -8.06 5.02
CA HIS A 160 21.56 -7.08 4.08
C HIS A 160 20.07 -6.85 4.31
N VAL A 161 19.56 -5.73 3.80
CA VAL A 161 18.13 -5.41 3.82
C VAL A 161 17.49 -5.67 2.44
N LEU A 162 18.20 -5.42 1.35
CA LEU A 162 17.66 -5.55 -0.01
C LEU A 162 18.66 -6.27 -0.92
N LEU A 163 18.20 -7.33 -1.57
CA LEU A 163 18.91 -8.01 -2.65
C LEU A 163 18.10 -7.90 -3.95
N THR A 164 18.79 -7.90 -5.12
CA THR A 164 18.11 -7.72 -6.40
C THR A 164 18.59 -8.71 -7.47
N GLY A 165 17.69 -8.99 -8.42
CA GLY A 165 17.98 -9.76 -9.64
C GLY A 165 18.65 -11.10 -9.36
N LYS A 166 19.66 -11.45 -10.17
CA LYS A 166 20.35 -12.75 -10.08
C LYS A 166 21.00 -13.01 -8.72
N GLY A 167 21.46 -11.97 -8.01
CA GLY A 167 22.02 -12.13 -6.66
C GLY A 167 20.97 -12.56 -5.66
N ALA A 168 19.76 -12.00 -5.73
CA ALA A 168 18.64 -12.40 -4.89
C ALA A 168 18.16 -13.83 -5.22
N GLU A 169 18.13 -14.21 -6.50
CA GLU A 169 17.76 -15.55 -6.94
C GLU A 169 18.78 -16.61 -6.47
N GLN A 170 20.08 -16.32 -6.55
CA GLN A 170 21.12 -17.17 -6.01
C GLN A 170 20.98 -17.34 -4.49
N PHE A 171 20.81 -16.25 -3.77
CA PHE A 171 20.60 -16.29 -2.32
C PHE A 171 19.38 -17.13 -1.96
N ALA A 172 18.25 -16.95 -2.66
CA ALA A 172 17.03 -17.73 -2.43
C ALA A 172 17.28 -19.24 -2.60
N ALA A 173 18.00 -19.64 -3.65
CA ALA A 173 18.36 -21.03 -3.90
C ALA A 173 19.29 -21.58 -2.78
N GLU A 174 20.27 -20.81 -2.34
CA GLU A 174 21.16 -21.17 -1.20
C GLU A 174 20.39 -21.33 0.12
N GLN A 175 19.28 -20.60 0.27
CA GLN A 175 18.39 -20.74 1.44
C GLN A 175 17.34 -21.86 1.27
N ASN A 176 17.38 -22.65 0.21
CA ASN A 176 16.45 -23.73 -0.13
C ASN A 176 15.01 -23.26 -0.33
N LEU A 177 14.80 -22.02 -0.82
CA LEU A 177 13.49 -21.55 -1.21
C LEU A 177 13.06 -22.19 -2.54
N GLU A 178 11.76 -22.29 -2.79
CA GLU A 178 11.22 -22.91 -3.99
C GLU A 178 11.51 -22.04 -5.22
N ILE A 179 12.35 -22.56 -6.12
CA ILE A 179 12.70 -21.95 -7.40
C ILE A 179 11.90 -22.66 -8.49
N VAL A 180 11.25 -21.87 -9.33
CA VAL A 180 10.40 -22.37 -10.43
C VAL A 180 10.92 -21.87 -11.79
N ASP A 181 10.51 -22.56 -12.85
CA ASP A 181 10.70 -22.05 -14.19
C ASP A 181 9.89 -20.76 -14.38
N PRO A 182 10.42 -19.70 -15.00
CA PRO A 182 9.71 -18.43 -15.20
C PRO A 182 8.33 -18.56 -15.87
N SER A 183 8.11 -19.61 -16.68
CA SER A 183 6.79 -19.90 -17.27
C SER A 183 5.69 -20.19 -16.25
N TYR A 184 6.05 -20.51 -14.99
CA TYR A 184 5.10 -20.64 -13.88
C TYR A 184 4.25 -19.39 -13.68
N PHE A 185 4.82 -18.20 -13.88
CA PHE A 185 4.16 -16.92 -13.67
C PHE A 185 3.29 -16.46 -14.85
N TYR A 186 3.39 -17.15 -15.99
CA TYR A 186 2.61 -16.79 -17.18
C TYR A 186 1.11 -16.89 -16.93
N THR A 187 0.38 -15.84 -17.28
CA THR A 187 -1.08 -15.85 -17.41
C THR A 187 -1.49 -15.14 -18.71
N GLN A 188 -2.46 -15.70 -19.43
CA GLN A 188 -2.91 -15.13 -20.71
C GLN A 188 -3.42 -13.70 -20.52
N ARG A 189 -4.16 -13.44 -19.43
CA ARG A 189 -4.68 -12.09 -19.13
C ARG A 189 -3.56 -11.04 -19.03
N ARG A 190 -2.43 -11.36 -18.36
CA ARG A 190 -1.32 -10.42 -18.21
C ARG A 190 -0.53 -10.27 -19.50
N TRP A 191 -0.41 -11.34 -20.26
CA TRP A 191 0.19 -11.30 -21.59
C TRP A 191 -0.60 -10.39 -22.54
N ASP A 192 -1.92 -10.56 -22.62
CA ASP A 192 -2.80 -9.70 -23.43
C ASP A 192 -2.71 -8.24 -22.99
N ALA A 193 -2.59 -7.96 -21.70
CA ALA A 193 -2.39 -6.60 -21.19
C ALA A 193 -1.06 -5.99 -21.69
N LEU A 194 0.03 -6.76 -21.72
CA LEU A 194 1.30 -6.32 -22.30
C LEU A 194 1.14 -6.04 -23.80
N GLN A 195 0.52 -6.95 -24.57
CA GLN A 195 0.35 -6.77 -26.02
C GLN A 195 -0.46 -5.50 -26.32
N ASN A 196 -1.51 -5.22 -25.54
CA ASN A 196 -2.30 -4.01 -25.67
C ASN A 196 -1.50 -2.74 -25.32
N ALA A 197 -0.63 -2.80 -24.31
CA ALA A 197 0.26 -1.69 -23.96
C ALA A 197 1.27 -1.40 -25.08
N LEU A 198 1.91 -2.44 -25.62
CA LEU A 198 2.85 -2.33 -26.75
C LEU A 198 2.19 -1.82 -28.05
N ALA A 199 0.94 -2.20 -28.31
CA ALA A 199 0.20 -1.71 -29.47
C ALA A 199 -0.10 -0.20 -29.34
N ARG A 200 -0.56 0.24 -28.19
CA ARG A 200 -0.79 1.68 -27.92
C ARG A 200 0.50 2.49 -28.06
N GLU A 201 1.59 2.01 -27.51
CA GLU A 201 2.90 2.68 -27.60
C GLU A 201 3.35 2.87 -29.07
N LYS A 202 3.06 1.91 -29.94
CA LYS A 202 3.35 2.04 -31.39
C LYS A 202 2.49 3.07 -32.09
N GLU A 203 1.25 3.26 -31.65
CA GLU A 203 0.31 4.20 -32.23
C GLU A 203 0.52 5.64 -31.74
N GLU A 204 0.81 5.81 -30.44
CA GLU A 204 0.89 7.09 -29.74
C GLU A 204 2.33 7.61 -29.58
N GLY A 205 3.34 6.75 -29.85
CA GLY A 205 4.75 7.03 -29.57
C GLY A 205 5.13 6.59 -28.14
N GLU A 206 6.44 6.64 -27.84
CA GLU A 206 6.91 6.34 -26.48
C GLU A 206 6.29 7.32 -25.49
N PRO A 207 5.83 6.86 -24.31
CA PRO A 207 5.28 7.76 -23.30
C PRO A 207 6.34 8.80 -22.96
N GLN A 208 5.99 10.06 -23.20
CA GLN A 208 6.78 11.18 -22.69
C GLN A 208 6.74 11.12 -21.16
N VAL A 209 7.68 11.80 -20.49
CA VAL A 209 7.85 11.80 -19.02
C VAL A 209 6.57 12.23 -18.24
N GLU A 210 5.51 12.65 -18.91
CA GLU A 210 4.18 12.76 -18.36
C GLU A 210 3.67 11.37 -18.02
N LEU A 211 3.69 11.09 -16.72
CA LEU A 211 3.16 9.87 -16.13
C LEU A 211 1.71 9.70 -16.64
N ASP A 212 1.51 8.74 -17.55
CA ASP A 212 0.18 8.43 -18.05
C ASP A 212 -0.67 7.90 -16.89
N HIS A 213 -1.52 8.80 -16.36
CA HIS A 213 -2.50 8.48 -15.32
C HIS A 213 -3.52 7.42 -15.76
N ASN A 214 -3.53 7.06 -17.05
CA ASN A 214 -4.45 6.09 -17.63
C ASN A 214 -3.96 4.64 -17.67
N GLU A 215 -2.77 4.30 -17.16
CA GLU A 215 -2.37 2.90 -17.04
C GLU A 215 -3.29 2.15 -16.06
N ARG A 216 -4.35 1.63 -16.62
CA ARG A 216 -5.41 0.89 -15.96
C ARG A 216 -4.84 -0.40 -15.34
N LYS A 217 -5.03 -0.55 -14.03
CA LYS A 217 -4.84 -1.76 -13.23
C LYS A 217 -3.42 -1.99 -12.74
N LYS A 218 -3.04 -1.16 -11.85
CA LYS A 218 -2.00 -1.41 -10.86
C LYS A 218 -2.57 -2.41 -9.86
N GLY A 219 -1.79 -3.35 -9.46
CA GLY A 219 -2.14 -4.27 -8.40
C GLY A 219 -0.86 -4.56 -7.66
N THR A 220 -0.94 -4.70 -6.40
CA THR A 220 0.12 -5.06 -5.47
C THR A 220 -0.60 -5.75 -4.35
N VAL A 221 -0.05 -6.81 -3.78
CA VAL A 221 -0.66 -7.41 -2.59
C VAL A 221 0.08 -6.94 -1.35
N GLY A 222 -0.66 -6.78 -0.27
CA GLY A 222 -0.07 -6.41 1.01
C GLY A 222 -0.85 -6.96 2.18
N CYS A 223 -0.13 -7.13 3.28
CA CYS A 223 -0.68 -7.60 4.54
C CYS A 223 0.01 -6.88 5.70
N VAL A 224 -0.77 -6.45 6.68
CA VAL A 224 -0.28 -5.98 7.98
C VAL A 224 -0.98 -6.76 9.07
N ALA A 225 -0.23 -7.29 10.02
CA ALA A 225 -0.77 -8.07 11.12
C ALA A 225 -0.25 -7.59 12.48
N LEU A 226 -1.13 -7.69 13.49
CA LEU A 226 -0.85 -7.51 14.91
C LEU A 226 -1.11 -8.84 15.62
N ASP A 227 -0.11 -9.41 16.28
CA ASP A 227 -0.26 -10.62 17.06
C ASP A 227 -0.64 -10.37 18.54
N LYS A 228 -0.91 -11.45 19.27
CA LYS A 228 -1.29 -11.38 20.69
C LYS A 228 -0.20 -10.87 21.62
N GLU A 229 1.06 -10.86 21.15
CA GLU A 229 2.21 -10.31 21.88
C GLU A 229 2.40 -8.81 21.62
N GLY A 230 1.57 -8.22 20.74
CA GLY A 230 1.62 -6.81 20.38
C GLY A 230 2.66 -6.48 19.31
N ASN A 231 3.15 -7.49 18.58
CA ASN A 231 4.07 -7.26 17.47
C ASN A 231 3.30 -6.93 16.19
N ILE A 232 3.73 -5.89 15.50
CA ILE A 232 3.22 -5.49 14.19
C ILE A 232 4.22 -5.93 13.13
N VAL A 233 3.72 -6.54 12.05
CA VAL A 233 4.51 -6.88 10.86
C VAL A 233 3.78 -6.40 9.63
N ALA A 234 4.51 -5.81 8.69
CA ALA A 234 4.01 -5.41 7.38
C ALA A 234 4.77 -6.13 6.27
N GLY A 235 4.05 -6.52 5.21
CA GLY A 235 4.63 -7.12 4.01
C GLY A 235 3.90 -6.65 2.76
N THR A 236 4.66 -6.55 1.67
CA THR A 236 4.16 -6.14 0.34
C THR A 236 4.83 -6.99 -0.72
N SER A 237 4.07 -7.42 -1.75
CA SER A 237 4.59 -8.17 -2.90
C SER A 237 3.92 -7.73 -4.20
N THR A 238 4.68 -7.66 -5.29
CA THR A 238 4.19 -7.13 -6.58
C THR A 238 4.94 -7.66 -7.79
N GLY A 239 4.28 -7.65 -8.96
CA GLY A 239 4.91 -7.73 -10.28
C GLY A 239 5.31 -6.35 -10.86
N GLY A 240 5.01 -5.25 -10.16
CA GLY A 240 5.27 -3.89 -10.63
C GLY A 240 4.26 -3.40 -11.66
N MET A 241 4.71 -2.63 -12.65
CA MET A 241 3.90 -2.07 -13.73
C MET A 241 3.99 -2.91 -15.00
N THR A 242 2.86 -3.07 -15.73
CA THR A 242 2.84 -3.62 -17.09
C THR A 242 3.73 -2.77 -17.99
N ASN A 243 4.52 -3.43 -18.85
CA ASN A 243 5.42 -2.76 -19.78
C ASN A 243 6.55 -1.96 -19.12
N LYS A 244 6.88 -2.21 -17.83
CA LYS A 244 8.03 -1.58 -17.16
C LYS A 244 9.33 -1.91 -17.88
N ARG A 245 10.28 -0.97 -17.87
CA ARG A 245 11.56 -1.08 -18.56
C ARG A 245 12.74 -0.92 -17.60
N TRP A 246 13.94 -1.26 -18.06
CA TRP A 246 15.22 -0.97 -17.40
C TRP A 246 15.30 -1.50 -15.96
N ASN A 247 14.72 -2.67 -15.71
CA ASN A 247 14.64 -3.29 -14.38
C ASN A 247 14.00 -2.36 -13.32
N ARG A 248 12.98 -1.60 -13.72
CA ARG A 248 12.29 -0.65 -12.82
C ARG A 248 11.77 -1.37 -11.59
N LEU A 249 12.13 -0.86 -10.42
CA LEU A 249 11.55 -1.19 -9.13
C LEU A 249 10.56 -0.10 -8.71
N GLY A 250 9.41 -0.50 -8.16
CA GLY A 250 8.45 0.40 -7.53
C GLY A 250 8.77 0.63 -6.06
N ASP A 251 7.75 1.09 -5.35
CA ASP A 251 7.78 1.33 -3.91
C ASP A 251 7.81 0.04 -3.08
N SER A 252 7.23 -1.05 -3.58
CA SER A 252 6.98 -2.28 -2.82
C SER A 252 8.21 -2.89 -2.15
N PRO A 253 9.42 -2.96 -2.79
CA PRO A 253 10.61 -3.49 -2.14
C PRO A 253 11.36 -2.44 -1.30
N LEU A 254 10.91 -1.19 -1.28
CA LEU A 254 11.59 -0.09 -0.60
C LEU A 254 10.96 0.21 0.76
N ILE A 255 11.70 -0.16 1.81
CA ILE A 255 11.31 0.13 3.19
C ILE A 255 11.15 1.64 3.41
N GLY A 256 10.01 2.02 3.98
CA GLY A 256 9.61 3.41 4.16
C GLY A 256 8.78 3.98 3.01
N ALA A 257 8.85 3.40 1.81
CA ALA A 257 8.04 3.82 0.67
C ALA A 257 6.78 2.96 0.52
N GLY A 258 6.91 1.68 0.24
CA GLY A 258 5.81 0.74 0.05
C GLY A 258 5.48 -0.09 1.29
N THR A 259 6.43 -0.27 2.19
CA THR A 259 6.29 -1.10 3.41
C THR A 259 6.98 -0.43 4.58
N PHE A 260 6.31 -0.36 5.72
CA PHE A 260 6.91 0.10 6.97
C PHE A 260 6.24 -0.56 8.17
N ALA A 261 6.99 -0.83 9.25
CA ALA A 261 6.44 -1.28 10.52
C ALA A 261 7.24 -0.75 11.71
N ASP A 262 6.52 -0.32 12.75
CA ASP A 262 7.04 0.10 14.04
C ASP A 262 5.97 -0.13 15.11
N ASN A 263 6.28 -0.95 16.14
CA ASN A 263 5.36 -1.22 17.24
C ASN A 263 4.97 0.04 18.04
N ALA A 264 5.76 1.12 17.95
CA ALA A 264 5.43 2.38 18.61
C ALA A 264 4.34 3.18 17.88
N THR A 265 4.14 2.92 16.60
CA THR A 265 3.18 3.65 15.75
C THR A 265 2.25 2.70 14.98
N CYS A 266 2.66 2.22 13.81
CA CYS A 266 1.83 1.36 12.96
C CYS A 266 2.65 0.50 12.00
N GLY A 267 1.98 -0.48 11.39
CA GLY A 267 2.42 -1.12 10.15
C GLY A 267 1.66 -0.55 8.96
N VAL A 268 2.32 -0.46 7.80
CA VAL A 268 1.77 0.10 6.56
C VAL A 268 2.22 -0.74 5.38
N SER A 269 1.29 -1.04 4.45
CA SER A 269 1.56 -1.59 3.12
C SER A 269 0.83 -0.79 2.06
N CYS A 270 1.54 -0.38 1.01
CA CYS A 270 1.06 0.55 0.00
C CYS A 270 0.79 -0.14 -1.34
N THR A 271 -0.06 0.49 -2.15
CA THR A 271 -0.36 0.07 -3.52
C THR A 271 -0.76 1.28 -4.36
N GLY A 272 -0.18 1.45 -5.53
CA GLY A 272 -0.48 2.58 -6.40
C GLY A 272 0.65 2.92 -7.35
N HIS A 273 0.82 4.19 -7.62
CA HIS A 273 1.84 4.72 -8.51
C HIS A 273 3.18 4.84 -7.77
N GLY A 274 4.00 3.79 -7.85
CA GLY A 274 5.22 3.62 -7.06
C GLY A 274 6.16 4.81 -7.04
N GLU A 275 6.29 5.55 -8.15
CA GLU A 275 7.14 6.75 -8.28
C GLU A 275 6.76 7.85 -7.30
N PHE A 276 5.46 8.03 -7.02
CA PHE A 276 4.99 8.97 -6.00
C PHE A 276 5.23 8.42 -4.60
N PHE A 277 4.94 7.15 -4.38
CA PHE A 277 5.12 6.51 -3.07
C PHE A 277 6.58 6.51 -2.63
N ILE A 278 7.53 6.34 -3.57
CA ILE A 278 8.98 6.47 -3.32
C ILE A 278 9.34 7.91 -2.96
N ARG A 279 8.94 8.88 -3.79
CA ARG A 279 9.32 10.29 -3.63
C ARG A 279 8.81 10.91 -2.33
N TRP A 280 7.65 10.47 -1.84
CA TRP A 280 7.01 10.96 -0.62
C TRP A 280 7.26 10.04 0.59
N ALA A 281 7.99 8.92 0.43
CA ALA A 281 8.23 7.95 1.50
C ALA A 281 6.93 7.57 2.25
N VAL A 282 5.86 7.25 1.49
CA VAL A 282 4.46 7.24 1.93
C VAL A 282 4.24 6.36 3.15
N ALA A 283 4.78 5.13 3.16
CA ALA A 283 4.59 4.23 4.29
C ALA A 283 5.20 4.79 5.59
N TYR A 284 6.37 5.41 5.51
CA TYR A 284 7.02 6.04 6.65
C TYR A 284 6.32 7.35 7.07
N ASP A 285 5.81 8.16 6.12
CA ASP A 285 5.14 9.43 6.44
C ASP A 285 3.91 9.22 7.33
N VAL A 286 3.14 8.15 7.13
CA VAL A 286 2.02 7.78 8.03
C VAL A 286 2.53 7.58 9.46
N ALA A 287 3.55 6.74 9.65
CA ALA A 287 4.12 6.46 10.97
C ALA A 287 4.78 7.72 11.58
N ALA A 288 5.45 8.54 10.76
CA ALA A 288 6.07 9.80 11.18
C ALA A 288 5.03 10.82 11.69
N ARG A 289 3.88 10.94 11.01
CA ARG A 289 2.78 11.80 11.48
C ARG A 289 2.23 11.34 12.82
N MET A 290 2.03 10.05 13.02
CA MET A 290 1.65 9.51 14.33
C MET A 290 2.70 9.82 15.39
N ALA A 291 4.00 9.59 15.11
CA ALA A 291 5.07 9.77 16.06
C ALA A 291 5.34 11.25 16.41
N TYR A 292 5.35 12.15 15.42
CA TYR A 292 5.83 13.52 15.59
C TYR A 292 4.72 14.55 15.74
N LYS A 293 3.54 14.31 15.10
CA LYS A 293 2.36 15.17 15.29
C LYS A 293 1.43 14.66 16.40
N GLY A 294 1.56 13.38 16.80
CA GLY A 294 0.70 12.77 17.82
C GLY A 294 -0.75 12.56 17.36
N ILE A 295 -1.00 12.50 16.06
CA ILE A 295 -2.33 12.25 15.50
C ILE A 295 -2.60 10.75 15.39
N ASP A 296 -3.88 10.38 15.35
CA ASP A 296 -4.29 8.98 15.22
C ASP A 296 -4.02 8.40 13.82
N LEU A 297 -4.07 7.07 13.72
CA LEU A 297 -3.78 6.33 12.50
C LEU A 297 -4.65 6.74 11.31
N ASN A 298 -5.98 6.89 11.53
CA ASN A 298 -6.90 7.20 10.44
C ASN A 298 -6.64 8.59 9.87
N THR A 299 -6.44 9.57 10.76
CA THR A 299 -6.10 10.94 10.38
C THR A 299 -4.76 10.98 9.63
N ALA A 300 -3.71 10.31 10.14
CA ALA A 300 -2.40 10.26 9.50
C ALA A 300 -2.46 9.63 8.10
N ALA A 301 -3.12 8.48 7.98
CA ALA A 301 -3.25 7.76 6.72
C ALA A 301 -4.11 8.54 5.70
N TYR A 302 -5.18 9.19 6.15
CA TYR A 302 -6.03 10.02 5.29
C TYR A 302 -5.28 11.25 4.75
N GLU A 303 -4.59 12.02 5.62
CA GLU A 303 -3.79 13.18 5.20
C GLU A 303 -2.77 12.78 4.11
N VAL A 304 -2.06 11.68 4.29
CA VAL A 304 -1.04 11.23 3.34
C VAL A 304 -1.66 10.84 2.00
N VAL A 305 -2.71 10.02 1.98
CA VAL A 305 -3.29 9.48 0.74
C VAL A 305 -4.22 10.47 0.05
N ASN A 306 -5.11 11.11 0.80
CA ASN A 306 -6.21 11.89 0.24
C ASN A 306 -5.91 13.39 0.15
N GLU A 307 -4.82 13.85 0.77
CA GLU A 307 -4.39 15.23 0.64
C GLU A 307 -3.02 15.36 -0.03
N GLU A 308 -1.94 14.79 0.54
CA GLU A 308 -0.59 14.99 0.03
C GLU A 308 -0.37 14.30 -1.33
N LEU A 309 -0.75 13.03 -1.46
CA LEU A 309 -0.61 12.33 -2.74
C LEU A 309 -1.51 12.95 -3.83
N VAL A 310 -2.73 13.38 -3.50
CA VAL A 310 -3.62 14.05 -4.45
C VAL A 310 -3.01 15.37 -4.93
N LYS A 311 -2.49 16.20 -4.02
CA LYS A 311 -1.78 17.45 -4.37
C LYS A 311 -0.56 17.20 -5.26
N ALA A 312 0.12 16.07 -5.05
CA ALA A 312 1.28 15.66 -5.84
C ALA A 312 0.92 15.07 -7.21
N GLY A 313 -0.34 14.72 -7.45
CA GLY A 313 -0.80 14.00 -8.64
C GLY A 313 -0.60 12.47 -8.54
N GLY A 314 -0.38 11.93 -7.34
CA GLY A 314 -0.20 10.51 -7.10
C GLY A 314 -1.53 9.80 -6.85
N GLU A 315 -1.69 8.60 -7.40
CA GLU A 315 -2.88 7.76 -7.27
C GLU A 315 -2.54 6.43 -6.61
N GLY A 316 -3.44 5.96 -5.72
CA GLY A 316 -3.33 4.67 -5.06
C GLY A 316 -3.99 4.66 -3.69
N GLY A 317 -3.50 3.81 -2.82
CA GLY A 317 -3.98 3.66 -1.46
C GLY A 317 -2.99 2.89 -0.59
N LEU A 318 -3.37 2.68 0.65
CA LEU A 318 -2.61 1.86 1.59
C LEU A 318 -3.54 1.15 2.57
N ILE A 319 -2.99 0.15 3.23
CA ILE A 319 -3.55 -0.41 4.45
C ILE A 319 -2.61 -0.11 5.60
N ALA A 320 -3.17 0.17 6.77
CA ALA A 320 -2.40 0.40 7.97
C ALA A 320 -3.09 -0.17 9.22
N LEU A 321 -2.28 -0.53 10.21
CA LEU A 321 -2.73 -1.15 11.45
C LEU A 321 -1.84 -0.67 12.60
N ASP A 322 -2.43 -0.19 13.70
CA ASP A 322 -1.71 0.21 14.91
C ASP A 322 -1.77 -0.85 16.03
N LYS A 323 -1.04 -0.60 17.11
CA LYS A 323 -0.98 -1.50 18.28
C LYS A 323 -2.29 -1.66 19.04
N MET A 324 -3.28 -0.78 18.81
CA MET A 324 -4.61 -0.89 19.39
C MET A 324 -5.55 -1.75 18.54
N GLY A 325 -5.11 -2.17 17.35
CA GLY A 325 -5.94 -2.86 16.37
C GLY A 325 -6.86 -1.92 15.59
N ASN A 326 -6.57 -0.60 15.58
CA ASN A 326 -7.22 0.31 14.67
C ASN A 326 -6.71 0.04 13.26
N VAL A 327 -7.63 0.04 12.29
CA VAL A 327 -7.35 -0.22 10.87
C VAL A 327 -7.66 1.02 10.06
N ALA A 328 -6.76 1.38 9.13
CA ALA A 328 -7.01 2.40 8.13
C ALA A 328 -6.78 1.80 6.73
N MET A 329 -7.65 2.13 5.78
CA MET A 329 -7.60 1.64 4.39
C MET A 329 -7.95 2.77 3.41
N PRO A 330 -7.30 3.95 3.50
CA PRO A 330 -7.59 5.06 2.59
C PRO A 330 -7.07 4.79 1.18
N PHE A 331 -7.79 5.29 0.18
CA PHE A 331 -7.37 5.30 -1.21
C PHE A 331 -8.01 6.48 -1.95
N ASN A 332 -7.32 7.00 -2.96
CA ASN A 332 -7.77 8.10 -3.81
C ASN A 332 -8.05 7.68 -5.26
N SER A 333 -7.84 6.39 -5.59
CA SER A 333 -8.23 5.77 -6.87
C SER A 333 -9.72 5.42 -6.92
N GLU A 334 -10.19 4.81 -8.04
CA GLU A 334 -11.59 4.41 -8.21
C GLU A 334 -11.99 3.20 -7.37
N GLY A 335 -11.02 2.34 -7.01
CA GLY A 335 -11.25 1.18 -6.15
C GLY A 335 -9.97 0.63 -5.56
N MET A 336 -10.12 -0.18 -4.51
CA MET A 336 -9.06 -0.94 -3.87
C MET A 336 -9.63 -2.26 -3.35
N TYR A 337 -9.07 -3.38 -3.81
CA TYR A 337 -9.32 -4.69 -3.20
C TYR A 337 -8.75 -4.68 -1.79
N ARG A 338 -9.59 -4.79 -0.77
CA ARG A 338 -9.18 -4.64 0.62
C ARG A 338 -10.04 -5.41 1.60
N GLY A 339 -9.50 -5.72 2.75
CA GLY A 339 -10.25 -6.31 3.83
C GLY A 339 -9.46 -6.37 5.13
N TYR A 340 -10.15 -6.56 6.24
CA TYR A 340 -9.54 -6.80 7.53
C TYR A 340 -10.36 -7.79 8.36
N ALA A 341 -9.69 -8.39 9.35
CA ALA A 341 -10.30 -9.20 10.36
C ALA A 341 -9.66 -8.94 11.74
N LYS A 342 -10.51 -8.89 12.77
CA LYS A 342 -10.15 -8.83 14.19
C LYS A 342 -11.26 -9.49 15.01
N PRO A 343 -11.11 -9.76 16.31
CA PRO A 343 -12.13 -10.44 17.11
C PRO A 343 -13.51 -9.79 16.95
N GLY A 344 -14.46 -10.53 16.38
CA GLY A 344 -15.86 -10.11 16.22
C GLY A 344 -16.14 -9.16 15.04
N GLU A 345 -15.14 -8.83 14.23
CA GLU A 345 -15.30 -7.89 13.13
C GLU A 345 -14.52 -8.34 11.89
N ARG A 346 -15.19 -8.33 10.72
CA ARG A 346 -14.58 -8.66 9.43
C ARG A 346 -15.21 -7.84 8.31
N VAL A 347 -14.38 -7.29 7.45
CA VAL A 347 -14.81 -6.50 6.28
C VAL A 347 -14.03 -6.95 5.05
N VAL A 348 -14.70 -7.03 3.90
CA VAL A 348 -14.11 -7.14 2.57
C VAL A 348 -14.81 -6.13 1.65
N ALA A 349 -14.04 -5.28 0.99
CA ALA A 349 -14.55 -4.23 0.11
C ALA A 349 -13.67 -4.08 -1.14
N ILE A 350 -14.23 -3.51 -2.21
CA ILE A 350 -13.54 -3.30 -3.49
C ILE A 350 -13.68 -1.85 -3.95
N TYR A 351 -14.89 -1.34 -4.01
CA TYR A 351 -15.22 -0.05 -4.65
C TYR A 351 -15.23 1.10 -3.63
N LYS A 352 -15.24 2.35 -4.13
CA LYS A 352 -15.75 3.50 -3.37
C LYS A 352 -17.24 3.29 -3.13
N GLU A 353 -17.69 3.47 -1.91
CA GLU A 353 -19.11 3.45 -1.54
C GLU A 353 -19.71 4.84 -1.80
#